data_3b7efdfb357dafeff328780a61e0b4c1
#
_entry.id   3b7efdfb357dafeff328780a61e0b4c1
#
_cell.length_a   1.000
_cell.length_b   1.000
_cell.length_c   1.000
_cell.angle_alpha   90.00
_cell.angle_beta   90.00
_cell.angle_gamma   90.00
#
_symmetry.space_group_name_H-M   'P 1'
#
loop_
_entity.id
_entity.type
_entity.pdbx_description
1 polymer ?
#
loop_
_entity_poly.entity_id
_entity_poly.type
_entity_poly.pdbx_seq_one_letter_code
_entity_poly.pdbx_strand_id
1 'polypeptide(L)'
;DIVANILSMLIWVYAAFPISQVIRAAGDSLAESKSGTIDFIFKDLALANIKVLGHVAAIVALFGAFAMTLSWATSLSVSGDFATGWVENVSYAYALPMAATAELASLLNLQFISNILANDWANWDPTMASGSAWSWDGLISVAWEYVGVVVVLAKLYVALAIYKFFYGIISSFVNFIKNPYLPFKSK
;
A
#
# COMPACT_ATOMS: atom_id res chain seq x y z
N ASP A 1 -1.95 22.25 -21.73
CA ASP A 1 -1.96 21.57 -23.04
C ASP A 1 -3.14 20.58 -23.07
N ILE A 2 -4.10 20.79 -23.98
CA ILE A 2 -5.35 20.00 -24.02
C ILE A 2 -5.04 18.50 -24.19
N VAL A 3 -4.06 18.16 -25.01
CA VAL A 3 -3.65 16.78 -25.25
C VAL A 3 -3.10 16.12 -23.99
N ALA A 4 -2.26 16.84 -23.25
CA ALA A 4 -1.71 16.36 -21.97
C ALA A 4 -2.82 16.07 -20.94
N ASN A 5 -3.80 16.97 -20.85
CA ASN A 5 -4.93 16.79 -19.93
C ASN A 5 -5.82 15.60 -20.32
N ILE A 6 -6.07 15.39 -21.61
CA ILE A 6 -6.83 14.22 -22.10
C ILE A 6 -6.07 12.94 -21.79
N LEU A 7 -4.76 12.87 -22.02
CA LEU A 7 -3.93 11.72 -21.72
C LEU A 7 -3.91 11.43 -20.22
N SER A 8 -3.73 12.45 -19.39
CA SER A 8 -3.81 12.33 -17.92
C SER A 8 -5.16 11.75 -17.50
N MET A 9 -6.26 12.31 -17.99
CA MET A 9 -7.60 11.82 -17.68
C MET A 9 -7.78 10.36 -18.08
N LEU A 10 -7.33 9.96 -19.25
CA LEU A 10 -7.43 8.58 -19.72
C LEU A 10 -6.65 7.61 -18.83
N ILE A 11 -5.42 7.97 -18.42
CA ILE A 11 -4.60 7.16 -17.52
C ILE A 11 -5.34 6.90 -16.21
N TRP A 12 -5.90 7.95 -15.60
CA TRP A 12 -6.56 7.82 -14.30
C TRP A 12 -7.93 7.13 -14.40
N VAL A 13 -8.66 7.31 -15.49
CA VAL A 13 -9.87 6.50 -15.76
C VAL A 13 -9.50 5.02 -15.89
N TYR A 14 -8.39 4.69 -16.57
CA TYR A 14 -7.92 3.32 -16.68
C TYR A 14 -7.48 2.74 -15.32
N ALA A 15 -6.83 3.53 -14.47
CA ALA A 15 -6.44 3.15 -13.12
C ALA A 15 -7.64 2.79 -12.22
N ALA A 16 -8.80 3.40 -12.46
CA ALA A 16 -10.01 3.13 -11.69
C ALA A 16 -10.50 1.68 -11.82
N PHE A 17 -10.25 1.00 -12.96
CA PHE A 17 -10.66 -0.39 -13.17
C PHE A 17 -9.98 -1.37 -12.21
N PRO A 18 -8.64 -1.48 -12.16
CA PRO A 18 -7.98 -2.38 -11.22
C PRO A 18 -8.23 -1.97 -9.77
N ILE A 19 -8.36 -0.68 -9.46
CA ILE A 19 -8.72 -0.21 -8.11
C ILE A 19 -10.08 -0.75 -7.69
N SER A 20 -11.09 -0.64 -8.56
CA SER A 20 -12.44 -1.15 -8.28
C SER A 20 -12.44 -2.67 -8.05
N GLN A 21 -11.62 -3.42 -8.79
CA GLN A 21 -11.48 -4.86 -8.60
C GLN A 21 -10.82 -5.23 -7.26
N VAL A 22 -9.81 -4.47 -6.84
CA VAL A 22 -9.17 -4.66 -5.52
C VAL A 22 -10.18 -4.46 -4.40
N ILE A 23 -10.96 -3.39 -4.47
CA ILE A 23 -12.00 -3.08 -3.46
C ILE A 23 -13.08 -4.16 -3.44
N ARG A 24 -13.55 -4.58 -4.63
CA ARG A 24 -14.55 -5.64 -4.75
C ARG A 24 -14.06 -6.97 -4.18
N ALA A 25 -12.85 -7.40 -4.55
CA ALA A 25 -12.27 -8.65 -4.05
C ALA A 25 -12.10 -8.64 -2.52
N ALA A 26 -11.77 -7.48 -1.93
CA ALA A 26 -11.73 -7.33 -0.47
C ALA A 26 -13.13 -7.45 0.15
N GLY A 27 -14.14 -6.81 -0.44
CA GLY A 27 -15.53 -6.94 -0.02
C GLY A 27 -16.03 -8.38 -0.06
N ASP A 28 -15.77 -9.09 -1.16
CA ASP A 28 -16.14 -10.50 -1.33
C ASP A 28 -15.44 -11.38 -0.26
N SER A 29 -14.15 -11.15 0.01
CA SER A 29 -13.40 -11.89 1.04
C SER A 29 -13.94 -11.65 2.46
N LEU A 30 -14.42 -10.44 2.75
CA LEU A 30 -15.04 -10.11 4.03
C LEU A 30 -16.44 -10.73 4.16
N ALA A 31 -17.21 -10.77 3.08
CA ALA A 31 -18.55 -11.38 3.06
C ALA A 31 -18.49 -12.90 3.26
N GLU A 32 -17.43 -13.55 2.81
CA GLU A 32 -17.21 -15.00 2.99
C GLU A 32 -16.61 -15.36 4.36
N SER A 33 -16.21 -14.39 5.16
CA SER A 33 -15.62 -14.64 6.47
C SER A 33 -16.62 -15.31 7.42
N LYS A 34 -16.18 -16.40 8.06
CA LYS A 34 -16.93 -17.14 9.08
C LYS A 34 -16.36 -16.94 10.49
N SER A 35 -15.50 -15.95 10.68
CA SER A 35 -14.86 -15.67 11.94
C SER A 35 -15.84 -15.06 12.96
N GLY A 36 -15.56 -15.21 14.25
CA GLY A 36 -16.29 -14.53 15.30
C GLY A 36 -16.10 -13.01 15.23
N THR A 37 -17.00 -12.24 15.85
CA THR A 37 -17.02 -10.76 15.74
C THR A 37 -15.67 -10.10 16.05
N ILE A 38 -14.96 -10.57 17.08
CA ILE A 38 -13.64 -10.01 17.47
C ILE A 38 -12.61 -10.34 16.41
N ASP A 39 -12.53 -11.60 15.97
CA ASP A 39 -11.60 -12.03 14.94
C ASP A 39 -11.91 -11.36 13.60
N PHE A 40 -13.17 -11.14 13.29
CA PHE A 40 -13.59 -10.41 12.10
C PHE A 40 -13.02 -8.99 12.10
N ILE A 41 -13.18 -8.25 13.19
CA ILE A 41 -12.74 -6.84 13.28
C ILE A 41 -11.21 -6.76 13.25
N PHE A 42 -10.53 -7.48 14.15
CA PHE A 42 -9.10 -7.33 14.36
C PHE A 42 -8.22 -8.15 13.41
N LYS A 43 -8.76 -9.14 12.73
CA LYS A 43 -8.03 -9.96 11.76
C LYS A 43 -8.51 -9.67 10.34
N ASP A 44 -9.75 -10.03 10.03
CA ASP A 44 -10.21 -10.04 8.65
C ASP A 44 -10.37 -8.63 8.08
N LEU A 45 -11.06 -7.75 8.82
CA LEU A 45 -11.28 -6.37 8.41
C LEU A 45 -9.95 -5.56 8.40
N ALA A 46 -9.12 -5.72 9.42
CA ALA A 46 -7.84 -5.01 9.48
C ALA A 46 -6.90 -5.44 8.36
N LEU A 47 -6.77 -6.76 8.10
CA LEU A 47 -5.95 -7.28 7.00
C LEU A 47 -6.51 -6.88 5.63
N ALA A 48 -7.83 -6.90 5.44
CA ALA A 48 -8.46 -6.45 4.21
C ALA A 48 -8.18 -4.96 3.96
N ASN A 49 -8.27 -4.13 5.00
CA ASN A 49 -7.98 -2.70 4.89
C ASN A 49 -6.53 -2.44 4.49
N ILE A 50 -5.55 -3.05 5.18
CA ILE A 50 -4.13 -2.92 4.84
C ILE A 50 -3.89 -3.37 3.39
N LYS A 51 -4.48 -4.49 2.96
CA LYS A 51 -4.35 -4.99 1.59
C LYS A 51 -4.92 -4.03 0.57
N VAL A 52 -6.14 -3.52 0.79
CA VAL A 52 -6.78 -2.58 -0.13
C VAL A 52 -5.94 -1.34 -0.28
N LEU A 53 -5.57 -0.70 0.83
CA LEU A 53 -4.78 0.54 0.79
C LEU A 53 -3.43 0.34 0.11
N GLY A 54 -2.74 -0.76 0.41
CA GLY A 54 -1.45 -1.06 -0.20
C GLY A 54 -1.53 -1.38 -1.69
N HIS A 55 -2.54 -2.16 -2.13
CA HIS A 55 -2.70 -2.43 -3.56
C HIS A 55 -3.18 -1.21 -4.34
N VAL A 56 -4.08 -0.40 -3.76
CA VAL A 56 -4.51 0.86 -4.38
C VAL A 56 -3.32 1.81 -4.51
N ALA A 57 -2.50 1.95 -3.46
CA ALA A 57 -1.28 2.76 -3.52
C ALA A 57 -0.30 2.27 -4.61
N ALA A 58 -0.10 0.94 -4.72
CA ALA A 58 0.75 0.37 -5.76
C ALA A 58 0.21 0.60 -7.18
N ILE A 59 -1.11 0.49 -7.39
CA ILE A 59 -1.76 0.78 -8.67
C ILE A 59 -1.60 2.26 -9.01
N VAL A 60 -1.83 3.14 -8.05
CA VAL A 60 -1.65 4.59 -8.21
C VAL A 60 -0.20 4.91 -8.57
N ALA A 61 0.77 4.33 -7.87
CA ALA A 61 2.19 4.49 -8.19
C ALA A 61 2.52 3.98 -9.61
N LEU A 62 1.97 2.82 -10.02
CA LEU A 62 2.19 2.26 -11.34
C LEU A 62 1.65 3.16 -12.45
N PHE A 63 0.43 3.68 -12.30
CA PHE A 63 -0.16 4.58 -13.30
C PHE A 63 0.52 5.95 -13.30
N GLY A 64 1.06 6.39 -12.16
CA GLY A 64 1.96 7.56 -12.09
C GLY A 64 3.25 7.33 -12.88
N ALA A 65 3.89 6.18 -12.74
CA ALA A 65 5.06 5.81 -13.52
C ALA A 65 4.75 5.78 -15.04
N PHE A 66 3.56 5.30 -15.44
CA PHE A 66 3.11 5.38 -16.83
C PHE A 66 2.93 6.84 -17.31
N ALA A 67 2.33 7.70 -16.49
CA ALA A 67 2.20 9.12 -16.80
C ALA A 67 3.57 9.78 -16.99
N MET A 68 4.54 9.51 -16.12
CA MET A 68 5.90 10.00 -16.27
C MET A 68 6.59 9.45 -17.53
N THR A 69 6.39 8.18 -17.85
CA THR A 69 6.93 7.58 -19.08
C THR A 69 6.40 8.32 -20.32
N LEU A 70 5.10 8.60 -20.34
CA LEU A 70 4.50 9.36 -21.45
C LEU A 70 5.01 10.80 -21.49
N SER A 71 5.14 11.45 -20.34
CA SER A 71 5.70 12.81 -20.26
C SER A 71 7.11 12.86 -20.81
N TRP A 72 7.95 11.90 -20.44
CA TRP A 72 9.32 11.79 -20.93
C TRP A 72 9.36 11.53 -22.45
N ALA A 73 8.51 10.63 -22.95
CA ALA A 73 8.48 10.23 -24.35
C ALA A 73 7.85 11.28 -25.29
N THR A 74 6.92 12.09 -24.80
CA THR A 74 6.14 13.03 -25.63
C THR A 74 6.48 14.50 -25.41
N SER A 75 7.28 14.81 -24.39
CA SER A 75 7.52 16.19 -23.91
C SER A 75 6.25 16.91 -23.44
N LEU A 76 5.17 16.18 -23.20
CA LEU A 76 3.92 16.71 -22.69
C LEU A 76 3.85 16.55 -21.16
N SER A 77 3.30 17.51 -20.46
CA SER A 77 3.05 17.43 -19.02
C SER A 77 1.81 16.57 -18.74
N VAL A 78 1.95 15.23 -18.76
CA VAL A 78 0.83 14.28 -18.67
C VAL A 78 0.30 14.11 -17.25
N SER A 79 1.06 14.47 -16.22
CA SER A 79 0.66 14.38 -14.82
C SER A 79 -0.04 15.65 -14.32
N GLY A 80 -1.03 16.17 -15.03
CA GLY A 80 -1.71 17.41 -14.67
C GLY A 80 -2.49 17.36 -13.35
N ASP A 81 -2.99 18.52 -12.94
CA ASP A 81 -3.68 18.80 -11.66
C ASP A 81 -4.87 17.88 -11.32
N PHE A 82 -5.41 17.16 -12.30
CA PHE A 82 -6.56 16.29 -12.12
C PHE A 82 -6.35 15.19 -11.08
N ALA A 83 -5.13 14.70 -10.94
CA ALA A 83 -4.83 13.56 -10.08
C ALA A 83 -4.15 13.93 -8.75
N THR A 84 -3.61 15.15 -8.60
CA THR A 84 -2.76 15.51 -7.46
C THR A 84 -3.45 15.32 -6.11
N GLY A 85 -4.61 15.89 -5.90
CA GLY A 85 -5.32 15.76 -4.63
C GLY A 85 -5.79 14.33 -4.34
N TRP A 86 -6.09 13.54 -5.37
CA TRP A 86 -6.47 12.16 -5.22
C TRP A 86 -5.29 11.28 -4.84
N VAL A 87 -4.15 11.50 -5.45
CA VAL A 87 -2.88 10.82 -5.17
C VAL A 87 -2.39 11.13 -3.76
N GLU A 88 -2.44 12.38 -3.33
CA GLU A 88 -2.11 12.76 -1.95
C GLU A 88 -2.97 12.01 -0.93
N ASN A 89 -4.28 11.95 -1.13
CA ASN A 89 -5.19 11.24 -0.24
C ASN A 89 -4.89 9.74 -0.17
N VAL A 90 -4.56 9.10 -1.31
CA VAL A 90 -4.16 7.68 -1.34
C VAL A 90 -2.83 7.46 -0.63
N SER A 91 -1.85 8.32 -0.86
CA SER A 91 -0.54 8.26 -0.18
C SER A 91 -0.70 8.41 1.33
N TYR A 92 -1.49 9.36 1.77
CA TYR A 92 -1.78 9.57 3.19
C TYR A 92 -2.49 8.35 3.81
N ALA A 93 -3.54 7.84 3.14
CA ALA A 93 -4.27 6.67 3.60
C ALA A 93 -3.37 5.41 3.68
N TYR A 94 -2.44 5.25 2.75
CA TYR A 94 -1.45 4.16 2.78
C TYR A 94 -0.42 4.34 3.91
N ALA A 95 0.01 5.56 4.20
CA ALA A 95 1.00 5.83 5.25
C ALA A 95 0.50 5.44 6.64
N LEU A 96 -0.82 5.58 6.92
CA LEU A 96 -1.39 5.24 8.22
C LEU A 96 -1.17 3.78 8.67
N PRO A 97 -1.55 2.75 7.88
CA PRO A 97 -1.29 1.36 8.28
C PRO A 97 0.21 1.02 8.27
N MET A 98 1.02 1.68 7.45
CA MET A 98 2.47 1.50 7.46
C MET A 98 3.08 2.01 8.76
N ALA A 99 2.71 3.20 9.21
CA ALA A 99 3.13 3.76 10.49
C ALA A 99 2.67 2.89 11.66
N ALA A 100 1.41 2.47 11.68
CA ALA A 100 0.89 1.59 12.74
C ALA A 100 1.65 0.25 12.81
N THR A 101 1.96 -0.35 11.67
CA THR A 101 2.74 -1.60 11.64
C THR A 101 4.22 -1.40 11.97
N ALA A 102 4.78 -0.23 11.67
CA ALA A 102 6.12 0.16 12.10
C ALA A 102 6.22 0.23 13.64
N GLU A 103 5.22 0.81 14.29
CA GLU A 103 5.14 0.83 15.76
C GLU A 103 5.05 -0.59 16.33
N LEU A 104 4.23 -1.48 15.74
CA LEU A 104 4.18 -2.88 16.16
C LEU A 104 5.53 -3.58 16.00
N ALA A 105 6.25 -3.34 14.92
CA ALA A 105 7.60 -3.88 14.73
C ALA A 105 8.59 -3.33 15.76
N SER A 106 8.48 -2.05 16.13
CA SER A 106 9.29 -1.42 17.17
C SER A 106 9.04 -2.07 18.55
N LEU A 107 7.77 -2.34 18.90
CA LEU A 107 7.41 -3.05 20.14
C LEU A 107 8.01 -4.46 20.21
N LEU A 108 8.19 -5.11 19.08
CA LEU A 108 8.86 -6.43 18.98
C LEU A 108 10.39 -6.31 18.91
N ASN A 109 10.95 -5.12 19.10
CA ASN A 109 12.38 -4.81 18.99
C ASN A 109 12.96 -5.10 17.57
N LEU A 110 12.13 -5.03 16.54
CA LEU A 110 12.49 -5.21 15.13
C LEU A 110 12.78 -3.85 14.46
N GLN A 111 13.76 -3.10 14.97
CA GLN A 111 14.06 -1.73 14.57
C GLN A 111 14.34 -1.59 13.06
N PHE A 112 15.04 -2.58 12.46
CA PHE A 112 15.31 -2.56 11.03
C PHE A 112 14.01 -2.57 10.20
N ILE A 113 13.05 -3.41 10.59
CA ILE A 113 11.74 -3.52 9.91
C ILE A 113 10.91 -2.27 10.17
N SER A 114 10.89 -1.78 11.42
CA SER A 114 10.22 -0.52 11.76
C SER A 114 10.73 0.64 10.89
N ASN A 115 12.05 0.77 10.74
CA ASN A 115 12.64 1.80 9.89
C ASN A 115 12.26 1.64 8.41
N ILE A 116 12.20 0.43 7.87
CA ILE A 116 11.75 0.21 6.49
C ILE A 116 10.30 0.64 6.30
N LEU A 117 9.42 0.32 7.25
CA LEU A 117 8.00 0.65 7.17
C LEU A 117 7.75 2.15 7.37
N ALA A 118 8.46 2.78 8.30
CA ALA A 118 8.31 4.19 8.61
C ALA A 118 9.00 5.12 7.61
N ASN A 119 9.96 4.60 6.83
CA ASN A 119 10.74 5.45 5.94
C ASN A 119 9.94 5.83 4.69
N ASP A 120 9.99 7.11 4.34
CA ASP A 120 9.29 7.71 3.18
C ASP A 120 9.93 7.40 1.83
N TRP A 121 10.67 6.29 1.70
CA TRP A 121 11.32 5.90 0.44
C TRP A 121 10.37 5.76 -0.75
N ALA A 122 9.08 5.72 -0.47
CA ALA A 122 8.02 5.79 -1.45
C ALA A 122 7.23 7.11 -1.32
N ASN A 123 7.90 8.20 -1.03
CA ASN A 123 7.34 9.52 -1.28
C ASN A 123 7.22 9.68 -2.79
N TRP A 124 6.17 9.09 -3.26
CA TRP A 124 5.77 9.19 -4.62
C TRP A 124 5.13 10.55 -4.82
N ASP A 125 5.91 11.47 -5.38
CA ASP A 125 5.44 12.77 -5.80
C ASP A 125 5.18 12.74 -7.32
N PRO A 126 3.92 12.65 -7.75
CA PRO A 126 3.57 12.62 -9.17
C PRO A 126 3.93 13.92 -9.90
N THR A 127 4.33 14.96 -9.15
CA THR A 127 4.73 16.25 -9.72
C THR A 127 6.22 16.29 -10.14
N MET A 128 7.01 15.29 -9.80
CA MET A 128 8.44 15.21 -10.13
C MET A 128 8.74 14.84 -11.60
N ALA A 129 7.83 15.03 -12.50
CA ALA A 129 7.98 14.73 -13.92
C ALA A 129 8.74 15.81 -14.69
N SER A 130 9.90 16.26 -14.26
CA SER A 130 10.64 17.26 -15.02
C SER A 130 12.07 16.91 -15.36
N GLY A 131 12.32 15.66 -15.70
CA GLY A 131 13.45 15.35 -16.56
C GLY A 131 13.13 15.85 -17.97
N SER A 132 14.06 16.54 -18.63
CA SER A 132 13.87 16.92 -20.02
C SER A 132 13.52 15.69 -20.85
N ALA A 133 12.54 15.81 -21.74
CA ALA A 133 12.14 14.71 -22.63
C ALA A 133 13.37 14.16 -23.37
N TRP A 134 13.41 12.83 -23.54
CA TRP A 134 14.48 12.10 -24.21
C TRP A 134 15.88 12.24 -23.57
N SER A 135 15.96 12.73 -22.33
CA SER A 135 17.22 12.79 -21.58
C SER A 135 17.49 11.49 -20.83
N TRP A 136 18.76 11.19 -20.58
CA TRP A 136 19.16 10.05 -19.76
C TRP A 136 18.70 10.23 -18.29
N ASP A 137 18.78 11.43 -17.77
CA ASP A 137 18.34 11.73 -16.40
C ASP A 137 16.82 11.54 -16.26
N GLY A 138 16.04 11.92 -17.26
CA GLY A 138 14.61 11.68 -17.32
C GLY A 138 14.29 10.18 -17.38
N LEU A 139 15.03 9.39 -18.15
CA LEU A 139 14.87 7.94 -18.21
C LEU A 139 15.18 7.27 -16.87
N ILE A 140 16.26 7.70 -16.21
CA ILE A 140 16.62 7.21 -14.88
C ILE A 140 15.51 7.56 -13.87
N SER A 141 14.97 8.77 -13.91
CA SER A 141 13.86 9.18 -13.04
C SER A 141 12.63 8.30 -13.25
N VAL A 142 12.24 8.04 -14.51
CA VAL A 142 11.15 7.11 -14.85
C VAL A 142 11.43 5.70 -14.30
N ALA A 143 12.65 5.19 -14.44
CA ALA A 143 13.00 3.88 -13.91
C ALA A 143 12.86 3.81 -12.38
N TRP A 144 13.24 4.87 -11.66
CA TRP A 144 13.07 4.96 -10.22
C TRP A 144 11.60 4.94 -9.78
N GLU A 145 10.68 5.48 -10.57
CA GLU A 145 9.25 5.40 -10.28
C GLU A 145 8.75 3.94 -10.30
N TYR A 146 9.19 3.13 -11.27
CA TYR A 146 8.86 1.70 -11.27
C TYR A 146 9.48 0.96 -10.09
N VAL A 147 10.69 1.32 -9.66
CA VAL A 147 11.27 0.80 -8.43
C VAL A 147 10.41 1.19 -7.22
N GLY A 148 9.89 2.41 -7.19
CA GLY A 148 8.95 2.88 -6.17
C GLY A 148 7.71 1.98 -6.05
N VAL A 149 7.13 1.53 -7.17
CA VAL A 149 6.00 0.58 -7.16
C VAL A 149 6.37 -0.73 -6.44
N VAL A 150 7.56 -1.27 -6.72
CA VAL A 150 8.06 -2.49 -6.06
C VAL A 150 8.25 -2.26 -4.56
N VAL A 151 8.78 -1.10 -4.18
CA VAL A 151 8.97 -0.73 -2.76
C VAL A 151 7.63 -0.63 -2.04
N VAL A 152 6.59 -0.02 -2.64
CA VAL A 152 5.23 0.05 -2.07
C VAL A 152 4.69 -1.36 -1.82
N LEU A 153 4.82 -2.27 -2.79
CA LEU A 153 4.38 -3.67 -2.62
C LEU A 153 5.19 -4.40 -1.55
N ALA A 154 6.50 -4.23 -1.51
CA ALA A 154 7.35 -4.84 -0.50
C ALA A 154 6.96 -4.40 0.91
N LYS A 155 6.78 -3.09 1.12
CA LYS A 155 6.28 -2.54 2.40
C LYS A 155 4.92 -3.13 2.78
N LEU A 156 3.99 -3.24 1.82
CA LEU A 156 2.68 -3.85 2.05
C LEU A 156 2.80 -5.26 2.61
N TYR A 157 3.60 -6.12 1.96
CA TYR A 157 3.73 -7.51 2.39
C TYR A 157 4.46 -7.65 3.73
N VAL A 158 5.46 -6.81 3.99
CA VAL A 158 6.13 -6.74 5.31
C VAL A 158 5.13 -6.30 6.38
N ALA A 159 4.34 -5.25 6.13
CA ALA A 159 3.33 -4.79 7.08
C ALA A 159 2.28 -5.88 7.37
N LEU A 160 1.81 -6.60 6.35
CA LEU A 160 0.89 -7.72 6.52
C LEU A 160 1.50 -8.86 7.34
N ALA A 161 2.79 -9.17 7.14
CA ALA A 161 3.50 -10.19 7.92
C ALA A 161 3.61 -9.79 9.39
N ILE A 162 4.03 -8.56 9.67
CA ILE A 162 4.13 -8.02 11.04
C ILE A 162 2.78 -8.00 11.74
N TYR A 163 1.74 -7.50 11.06
CA TYR A 163 0.41 -7.45 11.64
C TYR A 163 -0.12 -8.87 11.97
N LYS A 164 0.00 -9.81 11.04
CA LYS A 164 -0.41 -11.21 11.25
C LYS A 164 0.35 -11.87 12.41
N PHE A 165 1.65 -11.64 12.49
CA PHE A 165 2.48 -12.17 13.55
C PHE A 165 2.05 -11.64 14.91
N PHE A 166 1.86 -10.33 15.02
CA PHE A 166 1.42 -9.67 16.26
C PHE A 166 0.02 -10.14 16.69
N TYR A 167 -0.90 -10.23 15.73
CA TYR A 167 -2.24 -10.76 15.99
C TYR A 167 -2.18 -12.22 16.47
N GLY A 168 -1.33 -13.05 15.86
CA GLY A 168 -1.12 -14.44 16.26
C GLY A 168 -0.65 -14.57 17.71
N ILE A 169 0.28 -13.73 18.15
CA ILE A 169 0.74 -13.69 19.56
C ILE A 169 -0.41 -13.36 20.50
N ILE A 170 -1.15 -12.28 20.22
CA ILE A 170 -2.28 -11.84 21.06
C ILE A 170 -3.35 -12.92 21.11
N SER A 171 -3.74 -13.48 19.95
CA SER A 171 -4.75 -14.54 19.87
C SER A 171 -4.35 -15.78 20.65
N SER A 172 -3.09 -16.19 20.58
CA SER A 172 -2.56 -17.33 21.33
C SER A 172 -2.60 -17.07 22.84
N PHE A 173 -2.25 -15.85 23.26
CA PHE A 173 -2.30 -15.45 24.66
C PHE A 173 -3.73 -15.44 25.21
N VAL A 174 -4.69 -14.88 24.45
CA VAL A 174 -6.11 -14.88 24.82
C VAL A 174 -6.67 -16.29 24.91
N ASN A 175 -6.31 -17.18 23.97
CA ASN A 175 -6.72 -18.58 24.00
C ASN A 175 -6.13 -19.33 25.21
N PHE A 176 -4.89 -19.04 25.57
CA PHE A 176 -4.26 -19.60 26.78
C PHE A 176 -5.00 -19.18 28.06
N ILE A 177 -5.41 -17.91 28.16
CA ILE A 177 -6.19 -17.42 29.30
C ILE A 177 -7.57 -18.11 29.38
N LYS A 178 -8.24 -18.29 28.23
CA LYS A 178 -9.56 -18.94 28.18
C LYS A 178 -9.52 -20.42 28.48
N ASN A 179 -8.46 -21.11 28.08
CA ASN A 179 -8.27 -22.54 28.28
C ASN A 179 -6.85 -22.83 28.77
N PRO A 180 -6.53 -22.57 30.03
CA PRO A 180 -5.21 -22.82 30.55
C PRO A 180 -4.97 -24.34 30.59
N TYR A 181 -4.28 -24.87 29.58
CA TYR A 181 -3.75 -26.24 29.61
C TYR A 181 -2.59 -26.28 30.61
N LEU A 182 -2.91 -26.28 31.89
CA LEU A 182 -1.94 -26.68 32.92
C LEU A 182 -1.93 -28.19 32.92
N PRO A 183 -0.79 -28.85 32.64
CA PRO A 183 -0.66 -30.31 32.77
C PRO A 183 -0.50 -30.71 34.23
N PHE A 184 -1.45 -30.31 35.05
CA PHE A 184 -1.54 -30.90 36.40
C PHE A 184 -2.24 -32.24 36.23
N LYS A 185 -1.47 -33.32 36.08
CA LYS A 185 -1.96 -34.64 36.40
C LYS A 185 -2.35 -34.62 37.89
N SER A 186 -3.64 -34.54 38.16
CA SER A 186 -4.14 -34.98 39.45
C SER A 186 -3.81 -36.48 39.58
N LYS A 187 -2.95 -36.83 40.53
CA LYS A 187 -2.78 -38.22 40.95
C LYS A 187 -4.01 -38.67 41.68
#